data_ece9075a3ca8e2224f2d5168c353268f
#
_entry.id   ece9075a3ca8e2224f2d5168c353268f
#
_cell.length_a   1.000
_cell.length_b   1.000
_cell.length_c   1.000
_cell.angle_alpha   90.00
_cell.angle_beta   90.00
_cell.angle_gamma   90.00
#
_symmetry.space_group_name_H-M   'P 1'
#
loop_
_entity.id
_entity.type
_entity.pdbx_description
1 polymer ?
#
loop_
_entity_poly.entity_id
_entity_poly.type
_entity_poly.pdbx_seq_one_letter_code
_entity_poly.pdbx_strand_id
1 'polypeptide(L)'
;PNSKKWTFAILDNYFYISGDNFKTWIPNVDLSFVKDAPYVISGHYDQDKISNLTLQISGHEFTGSLSGKNLTLFTDILSIDRFINPEFTRKYSEMEFLTNAPLMTLFNLPINVSLYADKMIYNGSEFSNFTYSLKENIQTFSITDASRGNLLATIEREKHSYKIFAQLNKFVINGKLLSSNMPLNIRDTMITAELNLNTYGQIAHDIYYNMQGTLDMTFDGGYLIGMSFDDFFASVSDITALNAEFVFANTLSQGETQIKKMRIIGDYNNGNFITTEPILLSMRHTDAIGGLAITDGNMTAEFDITMRGTSPTPTTIELSVLPDGSRNYSLSDIMNNLDIGYMRAFIETHDKF
;
A
#
# COMPACT_ATOMS: atom_id res chain seq x y z
N PRO A 1 17.34 35.39 3.43
CA PRO A 1 18.11 34.49 2.58
C PRO A 1 18.83 33.51 3.50
N ASN A 2 18.31 32.27 3.61
CA ASN A 2 18.94 31.22 4.40
C ASN A 2 20.23 30.82 3.67
N SER A 3 21.38 31.19 4.21
CA SER A 3 22.68 30.70 3.73
C SER A 3 22.73 29.20 4.05
N LYS A 4 22.70 28.38 3.00
CA LYS A 4 22.87 26.91 3.12
C LYS A 4 24.25 26.70 3.76
N LYS A 5 24.28 26.26 5.02
CA LYS A 5 25.50 25.94 5.74
C LYS A 5 25.91 24.51 5.34
N TRP A 6 26.99 24.41 4.61
CA TRP A 6 27.68 23.14 4.38
C TRP A 6 29.16 23.32 4.70
N THR A 7 29.79 22.27 5.17
CA THR A 7 31.21 22.22 5.48
C THR A 7 31.86 21.15 4.62
N PHE A 8 33.00 21.47 4.08
CA PHE A 8 33.78 20.55 3.28
C PHE A 8 35.24 20.58 3.77
N ALA A 9 35.84 19.42 3.95
CA ALA A 9 37.23 19.23 4.31
C ALA A 9 37.86 18.09 3.51
N ILE A 10 39.09 18.24 3.10
CA ILE A 10 39.92 17.21 2.49
C ILE A 10 41.25 17.13 3.24
N LEU A 11 41.67 15.91 3.59
CA LEU A 11 42.97 15.62 4.16
C LEU A 11 43.43 14.24 3.63
N ASP A 12 44.59 14.18 2.96
CA ASP A 12 45.22 12.92 2.50
C ASP A 12 44.24 11.95 1.81
N ASN A 13 43.57 12.36 0.74
CA ASN A 13 42.54 11.58 0.04
C ASN A 13 41.29 11.22 0.86
N TYR A 14 41.18 11.70 2.10
CA TYR A 14 39.97 11.59 2.89
C TYR A 14 39.15 12.87 2.73
N PHE A 15 37.85 12.73 2.45
CA PHE A 15 36.95 13.88 2.40
C PHE A 15 35.86 13.76 3.46
N TYR A 16 35.40 14.93 3.90
CA TYR A 16 34.29 15.09 4.81
C TYR A 16 33.38 16.21 4.34
N ILE A 17 32.07 15.93 4.25
CA ILE A 17 31.05 16.89 3.86
C ILE A 17 29.90 16.81 4.86
N SER A 18 29.42 17.94 5.34
CA SER A 18 28.23 17.99 6.17
C SER A 18 27.36 19.17 5.80
N GLY A 19 26.06 19.05 6.06
CA GLY A 19 25.10 20.12 5.83
C GLY A 19 23.76 19.87 6.49
N ASP A 20 22.91 20.90 6.46
CA ASP A 20 21.64 20.90 7.16
C ASP A 20 20.50 20.20 6.37
N ASN A 21 20.66 20.07 5.05
CA ASN A 21 19.65 19.47 4.18
C ASN A 21 20.27 18.76 2.98
N PHE A 22 20.22 17.43 2.97
CA PHE A 22 20.83 16.62 1.93
C PHE A 22 20.14 16.76 0.56
N LYS A 23 18.85 17.12 0.49
CA LYS A 23 18.12 17.32 -0.77
C LYS A 23 18.81 18.31 -1.71
N THR A 24 19.60 19.23 -1.15
CA THR A 24 20.32 20.22 -1.92
C THR A 24 21.43 19.64 -2.80
N TRP A 25 21.82 18.39 -2.56
CA TRP A 25 22.85 17.68 -3.30
C TRP A 25 22.34 16.91 -4.52
N ILE A 26 21.03 16.69 -4.59
CA ILE A 26 20.39 15.91 -5.65
C ILE A 26 19.51 16.85 -6.48
N PRO A 27 20.09 17.66 -7.37
CA PRO A 27 19.30 18.53 -8.22
C PRO A 27 18.51 17.71 -9.24
N ASN A 28 17.38 18.24 -9.67
CA ASN A 28 16.49 17.65 -10.68
C ASN A 28 15.76 16.37 -10.27
N VAL A 29 15.75 16.03 -8.99
CA VAL A 29 14.94 14.95 -8.43
C VAL A 29 13.93 15.56 -7.46
N ASP A 30 12.65 15.26 -7.62
CA ASP A 30 11.64 15.66 -6.65
C ASP A 30 11.76 14.79 -5.39
N LEU A 31 12.23 15.39 -4.32
CA LEU A 31 12.37 14.78 -3.00
C LEU A 31 11.42 15.41 -1.98
N SER A 32 10.30 15.98 -2.44
CA SER A 32 9.27 16.58 -1.55
C SER A 32 8.71 15.59 -0.54
N PHE A 33 8.65 14.30 -0.91
CA PHE A 33 8.22 13.22 -0.03
C PHE A 33 9.24 12.88 1.07
N VAL A 34 10.49 13.32 0.95
CA VAL A 34 11.55 13.06 1.93
C VAL A 34 11.66 14.23 2.90
N LYS A 35 11.84 13.93 4.18
CA LYS A 35 12.05 14.90 5.26
C LYS A 35 13.34 15.66 5.07
N ASP A 36 13.35 16.94 5.40
CA ASP A 36 14.60 17.67 5.53
C ASP A 36 15.42 17.11 6.69
N ALA A 37 16.67 16.79 6.44
CA ALA A 37 17.53 16.22 7.43
C ALA A 37 18.99 16.65 7.25
N PRO A 38 19.71 16.88 8.35
CA PRO A 38 21.14 17.07 8.32
C PRO A 38 21.81 15.78 7.84
N TYR A 39 22.96 15.95 7.23
CA TYR A 39 23.73 14.85 6.68
C TYR A 39 25.23 15.01 6.93
N VAL A 40 25.92 13.89 6.96
CA VAL A 40 27.37 13.79 6.94
C VAL A 40 27.76 12.75 5.92
N ILE A 41 28.67 13.08 5.02
CA ILE A 41 29.26 12.18 4.04
C ILE A 41 30.77 12.21 4.22
N SER A 42 31.40 11.05 4.31
CA SER A 42 32.85 10.94 4.36
C SER A 42 33.32 9.68 3.62
N GLY A 43 34.58 9.67 3.23
CA GLY A 43 35.18 8.54 2.54
C GLY A 43 36.59 8.81 2.03
N HIS A 44 37.22 7.77 1.50
CA HIS A 44 38.49 7.86 0.82
C HIS A 44 38.29 7.97 -0.68
N TYR A 45 38.83 8.99 -1.28
CA TYR A 45 38.79 9.25 -2.71
C TYR A 45 40.10 8.82 -3.38
N ASP A 46 39.99 8.03 -4.44
CA ASP A 46 41.10 7.63 -5.29
C ASP A 46 40.63 7.60 -6.74
N GLN A 47 41.07 8.57 -7.54
CA GLN A 47 40.66 8.78 -8.94
C GLN A 47 39.14 8.88 -9.11
N ASP A 48 38.50 7.83 -9.62
CA ASP A 48 37.07 7.72 -9.88
C ASP A 48 36.31 6.84 -8.85
N LYS A 49 37.00 6.48 -7.77
CA LYS A 49 36.47 5.59 -6.73
C LYS A 49 36.46 6.27 -5.37
N ILE A 50 35.34 6.11 -4.67
CA ILE A 50 35.23 6.41 -3.24
C ILE A 50 35.07 5.08 -2.50
N SER A 51 36.01 4.80 -1.61
CA SER A 51 35.98 3.64 -0.71
C SER A 51 35.69 4.07 0.72
N ASN A 52 35.26 3.14 1.56
CA ASN A 52 34.88 3.41 2.96
C ASN A 52 33.93 4.63 3.06
N LEU A 53 33.00 4.71 2.08
CA LEU A 53 31.98 5.75 2.08
C LEU A 53 31.08 5.55 3.30
N THR A 54 30.91 6.61 4.08
CA THR A 54 29.93 6.66 5.17
C THR A 54 28.97 7.81 4.90
N LEU A 55 27.67 7.53 4.94
CA LEU A 55 26.61 8.52 4.83
C LEU A 55 25.73 8.42 6.08
N GLN A 56 25.71 9.50 6.86
CA GLN A 56 24.79 9.64 7.99
C GLN A 56 23.68 10.61 7.62
N ILE A 57 22.43 10.17 7.74
CA ILE A 57 21.24 10.96 7.41
C ILE A 57 20.02 10.46 8.18
N SER A 58 19.21 11.36 8.72
CA SER A 58 17.98 11.03 9.45
C SER A 58 18.17 9.99 10.59
N GLY A 59 19.36 9.98 11.21
CA GLY A 59 19.71 9.02 12.26
C GLY A 59 20.02 7.61 11.75
N HIS A 60 20.28 7.46 10.44
CA HIS A 60 20.81 6.23 9.84
C HIS A 60 22.25 6.42 9.46
N GLU A 61 23.01 5.33 9.52
CA GLU A 61 24.36 5.25 8.99
C GLU A 61 24.35 4.24 7.83
N PHE A 62 24.81 4.68 6.68
CA PHE A 62 25.04 3.85 5.52
C PHE A 62 26.52 3.77 5.27
N THR A 63 27.02 2.59 5.04
CA THR A 63 28.40 2.34 4.61
C THR A 63 28.42 1.83 3.19
N GLY A 64 29.50 2.08 2.45
CA GLY A 64 29.53 1.59 1.08
C GLY A 64 30.68 2.12 0.25
N SER A 65 30.44 2.22 -1.05
CA SER A 65 31.42 2.71 -2.04
C SER A 65 30.73 3.31 -3.25
N LEU A 66 31.45 4.20 -3.94
CA LEU A 66 31.10 4.69 -5.27
C LEU A 66 32.25 4.33 -6.21
N SER A 67 31.96 3.70 -7.34
CA SER A 67 32.94 3.36 -8.38
C SER A 67 32.36 3.76 -9.73
N GLY A 68 32.98 4.74 -10.36
CA GLY A 68 32.42 5.38 -11.54
C GLY A 68 31.02 5.90 -11.28
N LYS A 69 30.02 5.31 -11.91
CA LYS A 69 28.60 5.66 -11.73
C LYS A 69 27.83 4.71 -10.79
N ASN A 70 28.49 3.77 -10.13
CA ASN A 70 27.81 2.76 -9.32
C ASN A 70 28.00 3.05 -7.83
N LEU A 71 26.94 3.49 -7.17
CA LEU A 71 26.85 3.68 -5.73
C LEU A 71 26.27 2.42 -5.07
N THR A 72 26.99 1.86 -4.12
CA THR A 72 26.52 0.75 -3.30
C THR A 72 26.50 1.14 -1.84
N LEU A 73 25.38 0.97 -1.16
CA LEU A 73 25.15 1.33 0.24
C LEU A 73 24.59 0.15 1.03
N PHE A 74 25.01 0.05 2.28
CA PHE A 74 24.56 -0.94 3.25
C PHE A 74 24.18 -0.24 4.55
N THR A 75 23.14 -0.74 5.20
CA THR A 75 22.76 -0.33 6.56
C THR A 75 22.18 -1.54 7.31
N ASP A 76 22.35 -1.61 8.61
CA ASP A 76 21.72 -2.67 9.40
C ASP A 76 20.20 -2.48 9.48
N ILE A 77 19.77 -1.24 9.71
CA ILE A 77 18.35 -0.90 9.86
C ILE A 77 18.00 0.32 9.01
N LEU A 78 17.01 0.15 8.14
CA LEU A 78 16.40 1.22 7.35
C LEU A 78 14.99 1.51 7.87
N SER A 79 14.80 2.58 8.62
CA SER A 79 13.47 3.03 9.03
C SER A 79 12.93 4.04 8.02
N ILE A 80 12.03 3.60 7.17
CA ILE A 80 11.41 4.43 6.13
C ILE A 80 10.65 5.61 6.76
N ASP A 81 9.99 5.39 7.90
CA ASP A 81 9.20 6.41 8.60
C ASP A 81 10.04 7.64 9.01
N ARG A 82 11.35 7.48 9.18
CA ARG A 82 12.25 8.59 9.49
C ARG A 82 12.57 9.47 8.28
N PHE A 83 12.43 8.94 7.07
CA PHE A 83 12.67 9.67 5.83
C PHE A 83 11.41 10.34 5.28
N ILE A 84 10.24 9.78 5.53
CA ILE A 84 8.99 10.30 4.99
C ILE A 84 8.62 11.61 5.68
N ASN A 85 8.31 12.62 4.87
CA ASN A 85 7.80 13.89 5.35
C ASN A 85 6.34 13.71 5.83
N PRO A 86 6.04 13.95 7.13
CA PRO A 86 4.68 13.78 7.64
C PRO A 86 3.67 14.73 7.03
N GLU A 87 4.09 15.89 6.50
CA GLU A 87 3.20 16.79 5.76
C GLU A 87 2.83 16.21 4.39
N PHE A 88 3.77 15.47 3.78
CA PHE A 88 3.50 14.74 2.56
C PHE A 88 2.42 13.68 2.78
N THR A 89 2.55 12.86 3.82
CA THR A 89 1.55 11.84 4.15
C THR A 89 0.19 12.40 4.53
N ARG A 90 0.13 13.61 5.09
CA ARG A 90 -1.15 14.30 5.36
C ARG A 90 -1.78 14.90 4.11
N LYS A 91 -0.96 15.48 3.24
CA LYS A 91 -1.41 16.16 2.03
C LYS A 91 -1.81 15.18 0.93
N TYR A 92 -1.17 14.02 0.89
CA TYR A 92 -1.39 12.96 -0.09
C TYR A 92 -2.09 11.76 0.53
N SER A 93 -2.97 11.99 1.50
CA SER A 93 -3.89 10.94 1.93
C SER A 93 -4.66 10.48 0.70
N GLU A 94 -4.53 9.17 0.38
CA GLU A 94 -5.36 8.49 -0.59
C GLU A 94 -4.87 8.59 -2.04
N MET A 95 -5.70 9.14 -2.94
CA MET A 95 -5.44 9.14 -4.38
C MET A 95 -4.28 10.05 -4.81
N GLU A 96 -4.02 11.15 -4.11
CA GLU A 96 -2.90 12.05 -4.44
C GLU A 96 -1.53 11.40 -4.24
N PHE A 97 -1.40 10.41 -3.35
CA PHE A 97 -0.15 9.66 -3.21
C PHE A 97 0.20 8.89 -4.49
N LEU A 98 -0.79 8.28 -5.12
CA LEU A 98 -0.60 7.59 -6.40
C LEU A 98 -0.31 8.56 -7.55
N THR A 99 -0.84 9.78 -7.51
CA THR A 99 -0.65 10.77 -8.57
C THR A 99 0.73 11.43 -8.56
N ASN A 100 1.46 11.41 -7.44
CA ASN A 100 2.79 12.03 -7.34
C ASN A 100 3.95 11.03 -7.38
N ALA A 101 3.72 9.80 -7.75
CA ALA A 101 4.65 8.69 -8.00
C ALA A 101 6.16 8.99 -7.77
N PRO A 102 6.60 9.20 -6.50
CA PRO A 102 7.96 9.73 -6.23
C PRO A 102 9.06 8.80 -6.73
N LEU A 103 8.79 7.49 -6.81
CA LEU A 103 9.75 6.53 -7.35
C LEU A 103 10.12 6.80 -8.81
N MET A 104 9.22 7.41 -9.60
CA MET A 104 9.50 7.74 -10.99
C MET A 104 10.57 8.83 -11.14
N THR A 105 10.69 9.73 -10.16
CA THR A 105 11.69 10.80 -10.20
C THR A 105 13.12 10.29 -9.97
N LEU A 106 13.28 9.14 -9.31
CA LEU A 106 14.59 8.54 -9.05
C LEU A 106 15.30 8.10 -10.33
N PHE A 107 14.59 7.86 -11.44
CA PHE A 107 15.20 7.61 -12.74
C PHE A 107 16.02 8.79 -13.28
N ASN A 108 15.88 9.97 -12.71
CA ASN A 108 16.67 11.15 -13.10
C ASN A 108 18.03 11.23 -12.40
N LEU A 109 18.35 10.29 -11.49
CA LEU A 109 19.67 10.20 -10.89
C LEU A 109 20.73 9.88 -11.96
N PRO A 110 21.87 10.56 -11.98
CA PRO A 110 22.92 10.33 -12.97
C PRO A 110 23.81 9.12 -12.65
N ILE A 111 23.43 8.34 -11.63
CA ILE A 111 24.19 7.21 -11.09
C ILE A 111 23.29 6.00 -10.91
N ASN A 112 23.88 4.82 -11.01
CA ASN A 112 23.24 3.58 -10.56
C ASN A 112 23.33 3.50 -9.03
N VAL A 113 22.28 3.01 -8.39
CA VAL A 113 22.22 2.88 -6.93
C VAL A 113 21.90 1.45 -6.57
N SER A 114 22.60 0.90 -5.60
CA SER A 114 22.24 -0.35 -4.91
C SER A 114 22.23 -0.08 -3.42
N LEU A 115 21.10 -0.33 -2.76
CA LEU A 115 20.92 -0.16 -1.32
C LEU A 115 20.45 -1.47 -0.71
N TYR A 116 21.12 -1.89 0.35
CA TYR A 116 20.84 -3.11 1.10
C TYR A 116 20.61 -2.75 2.57
N ALA A 117 19.61 -3.35 3.19
CA ALA A 117 19.41 -3.28 4.63
C ALA A 117 19.03 -4.67 5.17
N ASP A 118 19.63 -5.05 6.31
CA ASP A 118 19.27 -6.31 6.96
C ASP A 118 17.83 -6.28 7.45
N LYS A 119 17.41 -5.11 7.95
CA LYS A 119 16.04 -4.84 8.39
C LYS A 119 15.50 -3.55 7.78
N MET A 120 14.23 -3.56 7.42
CA MET A 120 13.45 -2.38 7.08
C MET A 120 12.30 -2.23 8.06
N ILE A 121 12.07 -1.00 8.51
CA ILE A 121 10.90 -0.65 9.35
C ILE A 121 10.03 0.31 8.57
N TYR A 122 8.77 -0.05 8.42
CA TYR A 122 7.76 0.79 7.80
C TYR A 122 6.43 0.66 8.53
N ASN A 123 5.86 1.78 8.94
CA ASN A 123 4.59 1.86 9.69
C ASN A 123 4.55 0.92 10.91
N GLY A 124 5.68 0.83 11.64
CA GLY A 124 5.86 -0.02 12.81
C GLY A 124 6.06 -1.52 12.52
N SER A 125 5.98 -1.95 11.27
CA SER A 125 6.24 -3.33 10.86
C SER A 125 7.71 -3.53 10.50
N GLU A 126 8.29 -4.67 10.90
CA GLU A 126 9.66 -5.05 10.56
C GLU A 126 9.68 -6.05 9.41
N PHE A 127 10.56 -5.80 8.45
CA PHE A 127 10.84 -6.65 7.31
C PHE A 127 12.33 -6.94 7.24
N SER A 128 12.71 -8.03 6.59
CA SER A 128 14.10 -8.45 6.46
C SER A 128 14.56 -8.41 5.01
N ASN A 129 15.89 -8.40 4.83
CA ASN A 129 16.51 -8.52 3.50
C ASN A 129 16.00 -7.49 2.49
N PHE A 130 15.93 -6.24 2.93
CA PHE A 130 15.58 -5.16 2.01
C PHE A 130 16.68 -4.98 0.97
N THR A 131 16.27 -4.94 -0.30
CA THR A 131 17.12 -4.55 -1.41
C THR A 131 16.42 -3.55 -2.31
N TYR A 132 17.14 -2.54 -2.72
CA TYR A 132 16.73 -1.61 -3.76
C TYR A 132 17.87 -1.46 -4.76
N SER A 133 17.56 -1.47 -6.04
CA SER A 133 18.52 -1.13 -7.07
C SER A 133 17.89 -0.25 -8.13
N LEU A 134 18.64 0.75 -8.56
CA LEU A 134 18.41 1.53 -9.77
C LEU A 134 19.61 1.30 -10.69
N LYS A 135 19.38 0.66 -11.83
CA LYS A 135 20.41 0.45 -12.85
C LYS A 135 19.84 0.91 -14.18
N GLU A 136 20.50 1.93 -14.74
CA GLU A 136 20.07 2.55 -15.99
C GLU A 136 18.59 2.97 -15.95
N ASN A 137 17.73 2.17 -16.55
CA ASN A 137 16.28 2.42 -16.66
C ASN A 137 15.41 1.42 -15.89
N ILE A 138 16.01 0.63 -14.98
CA ILE A 138 15.29 -0.38 -14.20
C ILE A 138 15.48 -0.11 -12.71
N GLN A 139 14.39 0.02 -11.99
CA GLN A 139 14.34 -0.04 -10.53
C GLN A 139 13.84 -1.40 -10.10
N THR A 140 14.50 -2.00 -9.12
CA THR A 140 14.04 -3.25 -8.49
C THR A 140 14.02 -3.04 -6.98
N PHE A 141 12.99 -3.55 -6.36
CA PHE A 141 12.76 -3.48 -4.92
C PHE A 141 12.38 -4.87 -4.43
N SER A 142 12.99 -5.34 -3.34
CA SER A 142 12.54 -6.56 -2.69
C SER A 142 12.66 -6.49 -1.19
N ILE A 143 11.76 -7.19 -0.51
CA ILE A 143 11.76 -7.40 0.96
C ILE A 143 11.24 -8.79 1.28
N THR A 144 11.59 -9.25 2.48
CA THR A 144 11.09 -10.52 3.03
C THR A 144 10.41 -10.23 4.38
N ASP A 145 9.27 -10.82 4.64
CA ASP A 145 8.60 -10.75 5.93
C ASP A 145 9.17 -11.76 6.94
N ALA A 146 8.71 -11.70 8.18
CA ALA A 146 9.12 -12.59 9.26
C ALA A 146 8.79 -14.08 9.01
N SER A 147 7.83 -14.37 8.15
CA SER A 147 7.35 -15.71 7.77
C SER A 147 8.02 -16.24 6.49
N ARG A 148 9.00 -15.53 5.94
CA ARG A 148 9.69 -15.78 4.69
C ARG A 148 8.84 -15.58 3.43
N GLY A 149 7.70 -14.92 3.54
CA GLY A 149 7.00 -14.33 2.40
C GLY A 149 7.85 -13.24 1.77
N ASN A 150 7.73 -13.02 0.48
CA ASN A 150 8.51 -12.01 -0.22
C ASN A 150 7.64 -11.08 -1.06
N LEU A 151 8.11 -9.85 -1.17
CA LEU A 151 7.64 -8.88 -2.14
C LEU A 151 8.80 -8.59 -3.09
N LEU A 152 8.51 -8.63 -4.38
CA LEU A 152 9.40 -8.18 -5.45
C LEU A 152 8.62 -7.16 -6.29
N ALA A 153 9.22 -6.01 -6.56
CA ALA A 153 8.67 -5.04 -7.49
C ALA A 153 9.76 -4.55 -8.45
N THR A 154 9.37 -4.33 -9.69
CA THR A 154 10.26 -3.82 -10.75
C THR A 154 9.53 -2.71 -11.51
N ILE A 155 10.23 -1.62 -11.75
CA ILE A 155 9.77 -0.53 -12.62
C ILE A 155 10.82 -0.37 -13.72
N GLU A 156 10.42 -0.60 -14.97
CA GLU A 156 11.24 -0.36 -16.14
C GLU A 156 10.75 0.92 -16.83
N ARG A 157 11.68 1.81 -17.17
CA ARG A 157 11.38 3.05 -17.90
C ARG A 157 11.94 3.00 -19.32
N GLU A 158 11.10 3.27 -20.29
CA GLU A 158 11.49 3.48 -21.68
C GLU A 158 11.01 4.86 -22.14
N LYS A 159 11.91 5.84 -22.18
CA LYS A 159 11.61 7.27 -22.42
C LYS A 159 10.59 7.80 -21.39
N HIS A 160 9.32 7.91 -21.77
CA HIS A 160 8.20 8.38 -20.94
C HIS A 160 7.17 7.28 -20.66
N SER A 161 7.48 6.04 -21.03
CA SER A 161 6.67 4.87 -20.71
C SER A 161 7.27 4.08 -19.57
N TYR A 162 6.43 3.47 -18.78
CA TYR A 162 6.84 2.68 -17.62
C TYR A 162 6.12 1.34 -17.64
N LYS A 163 6.86 0.27 -17.35
CA LYS A 163 6.29 -1.04 -17.05
C LYS A 163 6.52 -1.30 -15.58
N ILE A 164 5.46 -1.60 -14.86
CA ILE A 164 5.47 -1.85 -13.44
C ILE A 164 5.02 -3.30 -13.22
N PHE A 165 5.87 -4.07 -12.59
CA PHE A 165 5.55 -5.41 -12.14
C PHE A 165 5.72 -5.46 -10.62
N ALA A 166 4.76 -6.06 -9.91
CA ALA A 166 4.92 -6.37 -8.50
C ALA A 166 4.36 -7.76 -8.20
N GLN A 167 5.07 -8.50 -7.37
CA GLN A 167 4.68 -9.83 -6.94
C GLN A 167 4.83 -9.94 -5.42
N LEU A 168 3.77 -10.38 -4.76
CA LEU A 168 3.77 -10.78 -3.37
C LEU A 168 3.56 -12.29 -3.31
N ASN A 169 4.42 -12.99 -2.63
CA ASN A 169 4.28 -14.44 -2.45
C ASN A 169 4.16 -14.75 -0.97
N LYS A 170 2.94 -15.06 -0.52
CA LYS A 170 2.60 -15.35 0.88
C LYS A 170 3.16 -14.31 1.85
N PHE A 171 3.09 -13.05 1.45
CA PHE A 171 3.63 -11.93 2.21
C PHE A 171 2.71 -11.58 3.38
N VAL A 172 3.23 -11.67 4.60
CA VAL A 172 2.45 -11.40 5.81
C VAL A 172 2.55 -9.95 6.19
N ILE A 173 1.40 -9.31 6.32
CA ILE A 173 1.27 -7.95 6.82
C ILE A 173 0.72 -8.01 8.24
N ASN A 174 1.50 -7.55 9.19
CA ASN A 174 1.09 -7.35 10.57
C ASN A 174 0.65 -5.90 10.73
N GLY A 175 -0.61 -5.68 11.08
CA GLY A 175 -1.21 -4.36 11.13
C GLY A 175 -1.98 -4.01 9.85
N LYS A 176 -2.26 -2.73 9.65
CA LYS A 176 -3.09 -2.25 8.54
C LYS A 176 -2.32 -2.23 7.23
N LEU A 177 -2.94 -2.73 6.16
CA LEU A 177 -2.38 -2.71 4.80
C LEU A 177 -2.33 -1.30 4.21
N LEU A 178 -3.40 -0.55 4.38
CA LEU A 178 -3.54 0.81 3.85
C LEU A 178 -3.33 1.85 4.95
N SER A 179 -3.22 3.11 4.57
CA SER A 179 -3.09 4.19 5.55
C SER A 179 -4.28 4.22 6.53
N SER A 180 -4.06 4.78 7.71
CA SER A 180 -5.08 4.81 8.77
C SER A 180 -6.35 5.58 8.41
N ASN A 181 -6.31 6.39 7.37
CA ASN A 181 -7.43 7.24 6.94
C ASN A 181 -8.36 6.55 5.93
N MET A 182 -7.98 5.37 5.42
CA MET A 182 -8.84 4.64 4.50
C MET A 182 -10.09 4.12 5.21
N PRO A 183 -11.27 4.35 4.65
CA PRO A 183 -12.54 3.95 5.26
C PRO A 183 -12.72 2.45 5.35
N LEU A 184 -12.17 1.72 4.39
CA LEU A 184 -12.03 0.26 4.41
C LEU A 184 -10.55 -0.09 4.44
N ASN A 185 -10.16 -1.03 5.28
CA ASN A 185 -8.79 -1.47 5.41
C ASN A 185 -8.74 -2.98 5.68
N ILE A 186 -7.59 -3.58 5.43
CA ILE A 186 -7.34 -4.99 5.75
C ILE A 186 -6.14 -5.03 6.68
N ARG A 187 -6.20 -5.83 7.74
CA ARG A 187 -5.10 -6.02 8.68
C ARG A 187 -4.83 -7.49 8.97
N ASP A 188 -3.60 -7.75 9.41
CA ASP A 188 -3.14 -9.06 9.91
C ASP A 188 -3.44 -10.19 8.92
N THR A 189 -3.03 -10.01 7.66
CA THR A 189 -3.34 -10.91 6.55
C THR A 189 -2.09 -11.41 5.85
N MET A 190 -2.19 -12.57 5.20
CA MET A 190 -1.20 -13.06 4.25
C MET A 190 -1.67 -12.79 2.83
N ILE A 191 -0.81 -12.19 2.01
CA ILE A 191 -1.14 -11.76 0.66
C ILE A 191 -0.31 -12.55 -0.36
N THR A 192 -0.99 -13.06 -1.38
CA THR A 192 -0.38 -13.49 -2.62
C THR A 192 -0.95 -12.63 -3.73
N ALA A 193 -0.10 -11.93 -4.48
CA ALA A 193 -0.57 -11.02 -5.52
C ALA A 193 0.41 -10.93 -6.69
N GLU A 194 -0.13 -10.60 -7.85
CA GLU A 194 0.59 -10.20 -9.03
C GLU A 194 -0.06 -8.95 -9.63
N LEU A 195 0.76 -7.95 -9.89
CA LEU A 195 0.37 -6.69 -10.51
C LEU A 195 1.24 -6.45 -11.73
N ASN A 196 0.60 -6.26 -12.88
CA ASN A 196 1.25 -5.92 -14.16
C ASN A 196 0.62 -4.65 -14.70
N LEU A 197 1.37 -3.55 -14.72
CA LEU A 197 0.88 -2.27 -15.22
C LEU A 197 1.81 -1.70 -16.28
N ASN A 198 1.21 -1.06 -17.26
CA ASN A 198 1.89 -0.20 -18.21
C ASN A 198 1.31 1.21 -18.07
N THR A 199 2.16 2.21 -18.17
CA THR A 199 1.72 3.61 -18.15
C THR A 199 2.68 4.49 -18.93
N TYR A 200 2.27 5.73 -19.20
CA TYR A 200 3.13 6.72 -19.83
C TYR A 200 2.80 8.12 -19.30
N GLY A 201 3.79 9.00 -19.31
CA GLY A 201 3.64 10.38 -18.88
C GLY A 201 4.96 10.99 -18.42
N GLN A 202 4.97 12.32 -18.27
CA GLN A 202 6.10 13.07 -17.74
C GLN A 202 5.85 13.55 -16.31
N ILE A 203 4.61 13.75 -15.96
CA ILE A 203 4.16 14.14 -14.62
C ILE A 203 3.35 13.01 -14.01
N ALA A 204 3.28 12.99 -12.70
CA ALA A 204 2.63 11.92 -11.93
C ALA A 204 1.14 11.76 -12.29
N HIS A 205 0.44 12.85 -12.54
CA HIS A 205 -0.95 12.84 -12.98
C HIS A 205 -1.13 12.03 -14.27
N ASP A 206 -0.30 12.31 -15.30
CA ASP A 206 -0.38 11.58 -16.57
C ASP A 206 -0.08 10.09 -16.39
N ILE A 207 0.95 9.77 -15.56
CA ILE A 207 1.33 8.39 -15.24
C ILE A 207 0.15 7.64 -14.63
N TYR A 208 -0.57 8.25 -13.70
CA TYR A 208 -1.74 7.64 -13.07
C TYR A 208 -2.90 7.44 -14.06
N TYR A 209 -3.30 8.50 -14.78
CA TYR A 209 -4.44 8.42 -15.71
C TYR A 209 -4.20 7.58 -16.95
N ASN A 210 -2.94 7.32 -17.30
CA ASN A 210 -2.60 6.43 -18.41
C ASN A 210 -2.29 4.99 -17.97
N MET A 211 -2.54 4.67 -16.71
CA MET A 211 -2.26 3.35 -16.15
C MET A 211 -3.21 2.30 -16.72
N GLN A 212 -2.65 1.21 -17.26
CA GLN A 212 -3.37 0.07 -17.81
C GLN A 212 -2.70 -1.21 -17.38
N GLY A 213 -3.48 -2.25 -17.07
CA GLY A 213 -2.95 -3.56 -16.73
C GLY A 213 -3.86 -4.37 -15.84
N THR A 214 -3.28 -5.35 -15.15
CA THR A 214 -4.01 -6.38 -14.43
C THR A 214 -3.55 -6.51 -12.99
N LEU A 215 -4.47 -6.88 -12.11
CA LEU A 215 -4.24 -7.27 -10.72
C LEU A 215 -4.89 -8.62 -10.46
N ASP A 216 -4.12 -9.57 -9.90
CA ASP A 216 -4.65 -10.78 -9.25
C ASP A 216 -4.13 -10.78 -7.81
N MET A 217 -5.03 -10.75 -6.83
CA MET A 217 -4.67 -10.66 -5.42
C MET A 217 -5.55 -11.56 -4.56
N THR A 218 -4.90 -12.34 -3.71
CA THR A 218 -5.55 -13.21 -2.73
C THR A 218 -5.10 -12.82 -1.33
N PHE A 219 -6.06 -12.67 -0.44
CA PHE A 219 -5.87 -12.50 1.00
C PHE A 219 -6.23 -13.80 1.69
N ASP A 220 -5.33 -14.33 2.50
CA ASP A 220 -5.54 -15.53 3.31
C ASP A 220 -5.55 -15.12 4.79
N GLY A 221 -6.70 -15.20 5.43
CA GLY A 221 -6.94 -14.73 6.79
C GLY A 221 -6.98 -13.21 6.92
N GLY A 222 -7.06 -12.72 8.16
CA GLY A 222 -7.06 -11.31 8.49
C GLY A 222 -8.43 -10.73 8.79
N TYR A 223 -8.48 -9.39 8.82
CA TYR A 223 -9.69 -8.66 9.19
C TYR A 223 -9.95 -7.54 8.20
N LEU A 224 -11.18 -7.47 7.69
CA LEU A 224 -11.69 -6.30 6.99
C LEU A 224 -12.15 -5.28 8.03
N ILE A 225 -11.49 -4.13 8.10
CA ILE A 225 -11.78 -3.07 9.05
C ILE A 225 -12.73 -2.07 8.41
N GLY A 226 -13.65 -1.56 9.20
CA GLY A 226 -14.63 -0.56 8.79
C GLY A 226 -15.96 -1.15 8.30
N MET A 227 -16.15 -2.45 8.47
CA MET A 227 -17.39 -3.16 8.18
C MET A 227 -17.48 -4.40 9.08
N SER A 228 -18.57 -4.56 9.81
CA SER A 228 -18.80 -5.72 10.67
C SER A 228 -20.00 -6.51 10.22
N PHE A 229 -19.78 -7.63 9.54
CA PHE A 229 -20.84 -8.58 9.23
C PHE A 229 -21.29 -9.35 10.47
N ASP A 230 -20.39 -9.64 11.40
CA ASP A 230 -20.72 -10.35 12.64
C ASP A 230 -21.68 -9.51 13.50
N ASP A 231 -21.42 -8.19 13.66
CA ASP A 231 -22.34 -7.29 14.37
C ASP A 231 -23.65 -7.10 13.64
N PHE A 232 -23.61 -7.07 12.30
CA PHE A 232 -24.81 -7.05 11.48
C PHE A 232 -25.70 -8.25 11.78
N PHE A 233 -25.17 -9.47 11.74
CA PHE A 233 -25.93 -10.66 12.01
C PHE A 233 -26.39 -10.76 13.47
N ALA A 234 -25.59 -10.32 14.44
CA ALA A 234 -26.01 -10.21 15.84
C ALA A 234 -27.20 -9.27 16.03
N SER A 235 -27.27 -8.20 15.26
CA SER A 235 -28.34 -7.21 15.32
C SER A 235 -29.64 -7.62 14.62
N VAL A 236 -29.60 -8.68 13.82
CA VAL A 236 -30.77 -9.13 13.03
C VAL A 236 -31.97 -9.46 13.92
N SER A 237 -31.73 -9.97 15.14
CA SER A 237 -32.81 -10.25 16.10
C SER A 237 -33.64 -9.03 16.51
N ASP A 238 -33.04 -7.85 16.49
CA ASP A 238 -33.63 -6.59 16.93
C ASP A 238 -34.10 -5.71 15.77
N ILE A 239 -33.95 -6.18 14.54
CA ILE A 239 -34.36 -5.45 13.35
C ILE A 239 -35.86 -5.44 13.20
N THR A 240 -36.40 -4.25 12.98
CA THR A 240 -37.79 -4.00 12.61
C THR A 240 -37.83 -3.22 11.30
N ALA A 241 -38.96 -3.19 10.63
CA ALA A 241 -39.12 -2.41 9.40
C ALA A 241 -38.78 -0.91 9.59
N LEU A 242 -38.89 -0.37 10.83
CA LEU A 242 -38.65 1.03 11.13
C LEU A 242 -37.16 1.37 11.38
N ASN A 243 -36.35 0.40 11.80
CA ASN A 243 -34.95 0.64 12.17
C ASN A 243 -33.92 -0.12 11.30
N ALA A 244 -34.38 -0.93 10.37
CA ALA A 244 -33.53 -1.79 9.56
C ALA A 244 -32.41 -1.00 8.87
N GLU A 245 -32.74 0.06 8.14
CA GLU A 245 -31.78 0.87 7.41
C GLU A 245 -30.73 1.50 8.36
N PHE A 246 -31.14 2.01 9.51
CA PHE A 246 -30.25 2.57 10.52
C PHE A 246 -29.31 1.51 11.11
N VAL A 247 -29.83 0.34 11.47
CA VAL A 247 -29.02 -0.75 12.02
C VAL A 247 -28.01 -1.25 11.00
N PHE A 248 -28.40 -1.41 9.75
CA PHE A 248 -27.52 -1.80 8.67
C PHE A 248 -26.40 -0.76 8.44
N ALA A 249 -26.78 0.49 8.26
CA ALA A 249 -25.79 1.57 8.07
C ALA A 249 -24.79 1.62 9.22
N ASN A 250 -25.23 1.47 10.45
CA ASN A 250 -24.37 1.51 11.62
C ASN A 250 -23.43 0.31 11.72
N THR A 251 -23.90 -0.92 11.50
CA THR A 251 -23.06 -2.14 11.58
C THR A 251 -22.11 -2.27 10.41
N LEU A 252 -22.51 -1.85 9.22
CA LEU A 252 -21.67 -1.89 8.00
C LEU A 252 -20.73 -0.69 7.84
N SER A 253 -20.79 0.31 8.72
CA SER A 253 -19.92 1.50 8.66
C SER A 253 -18.78 1.50 9.67
N GLN A 254 -18.74 0.53 10.58
CA GLN A 254 -17.74 0.42 11.63
C GLN A 254 -17.47 -1.04 12.01
N GLY A 255 -16.50 -1.24 12.91
CA GLY A 255 -16.13 -2.58 13.37
C GLY A 255 -15.21 -3.32 12.40
N GLU A 256 -15.18 -4.63 12.54
CA GLU A 256 -14.31 -5.50 11.72
C GLU A 256 -14.95 -6.85 11.45
N THR A 257 -14.63 -7.42 10.28
CA THR A 257 -15.05 -8.74 9.86
C THR A 257 -13.86 -9.65 9.66
N GLN A 258 -13.87 -10.84 10.27
CA GLN A 258 -12.83 -11.84 10.05
C GLN A 258 -12.94 -12.44 8.64
N ILE A 259 -11.89 -12.26 7.84
CA ILE A 259 -11.74 -12.86 6.52
C ILE A 259 -11.04 -14.21 6.69
N LYS A 260 -11.58 -15.26 6.07
CA LYS A 260 -10.86 -16.52 5.88
C LYS A 260 -10.08 -16.51 4.58
N LYS A 261 -10.72 -16.06 3.51
CA LYS A 261 -10.13 -15.91 2.19
C LYS A 261 -10.89 -14.86 1.37
N MET A 262 -10.16 -14.05 0.62
CA MET A 262 -10.71 -13.13 -0.38
C MET A 262 -9.83 -13.13 -1.61
N ARG A 263 -10.42 -13.15 -2.80
CA ARG A 263 -9.69 -13.01 -4.06
C ARG A 263 -10.28 -11.89 -4.90
N ILE A 264 -9.41 -11.04 -5.42
CA ILE A 264 -9.73 -9.90 -6.28
C ILE A 264 -8.93 -10.05 -7.57
N ILE A 265 -9.63 -10.13 -8.70
CA ILE A 265 -9.02 -10.10 -10.05
C ILE A 265 -9.67 -8.96 -10.80
N GLY A 266 -8.86 -8.11 -11.39
CA GLY A 266 -9.39 -6.97 -12.11
C GLY A 266 -8.37 -6.27 -12.99
N ASP A 267 -8.88 -5.34 -13.76
CA ASP A 267 -8.12 -4.56 -14.74
C ASP A 267 -8.09 -3.09 -14.36
N TYR A 268 -6.94 -2.49 -14.58
CA TYR A 268 -6.75 -1.04 -14.62
C TYR A 268 -6.88 -0.55 -16.05
N ASN A 269 -7.66 0.51 -16.24
CA ASN A 269 -7.78 1.19 -17.52
C ASN A 269 -8.00 2.69 -17.29
N ASN A 270 -7.04 3.50 -17.76
CA ASN A 270 -7.07 4.96 -17.62
C ASN A 270 -7.28 5.43 -16.17
N GLY A 271 -6.55 4.83 -15.22
CA GLY A 271 -6.65 5.16 -13.81
C GLY A 271 -7.86 4.58 -13.08
N ASN A 272 -8.77 3.92 -13.81
CA ASN A 272 -9.92 3.25 -13.23
C ASN A 272 -9.61 1.76 -13.03
N PHE A 273 -10.16 1.18 -11.97
CA PHE A 273 -10.06 -0.25 -11.69
C PHE A 273 -11.45 -0.89 -11.73
N ILE A 274 -11.56 -2.06 -12.34
CA ILE A 274 -12.78 -2.86 -12.32
C ILE A 274 -12.43 -4.34 -12.14
N THR A 275 -13.18 -5.05 -11.31
CA THR A 275 -13.05 -6.50 -11.21
C THR A 275 -13.56 -7.17 -12.48
N THR A 276 -12.76 -8.09 -13.01
CA THR A 276 -13.08 -8.89 -14.21
C THR A 276 -13.64 -10.25 -13.88
N GLU A 277 -13.39 -10.71 -12.65
CA GLU A 277 -14.00 -11.89 -12.08
C GLU A 277 -14.73 -11.51 -10.78
N PRO A 278 -15.78 -12.24 -10.38
CA PRO A 278 -16.45 -12.01 -9.11
C PRO A 278 -15.46 -12.13 -7.93
N ILE A 279 -15.48 -11.18 -7.03
CA ILE A 279 -14.77 -11.28 -5.75
C ILE A 279 -15.43 -12.38 -4.94
N LEU A 280 -14.65 -13.37 -4.54
CA LEU A 280 -15.07 -14.41 -3.63
C LEU A 280 -14.55 -14.08 -2.24
N LEU A 281 -15.43 -13.71 -1.33
CA LEU A 281 -15.09 -13.37 0.05
C LEU A 281 -15.68 -14.42 0.99
N SER A 282 -14.80 -15.20 1.62
CA SER A 282 -15.17 -16.20 2.61
C SER A 282 -14.86 -15.64 4.00
N MET A 283 -15.89 -15.61 4.86
CA MET A 283 -15.84 -15.08 6.22
C MET A 283 -16.15 -16.19 7.25
N ARG A 284 -16.32 -15.85 8.50
CA ARG A 284 -16.55 -16.83 9.57
C ARG A 284 -17.87 -17.60 9.40
N HIS A 285 -18.95 -16.88 9.22
CA HIS A 285 -20.32 -17.45 9.14
C HIS A 285 -20.98 -17.24 7.78
N THR A 286 -20.38 -16.44 6.93
CA THR A 286 -20.94 -15.98 5.66
C THR A 286 -19.96 -16.13 4.52
N ASP A 287 -20.50 -16.18 3.33
CA ASP A 287 -19.75 -16.04 2.08
C ASP A 287 -20.38 -14.89 1.29
N ALA A 288 -19.56 -14.08 0.62
CA ALA A 288 -20.03 -13.03 -0.26
C ALA A 288 -19.42 -13.19 -1.66
N ILE A 289 -20.22 -12.90 -2.65
CA ILE A 289 -19.81 -12.91 -4.07
C ILE A 289 -20.19 -11.54 -4.64
N GLY A 290 -19.26 -10.85 -5.29
CA GLY A 290 -19.59 -9.53 -5.78
C GLY A 290 -18.56 -8.95 -6.71
N GLY A 291 -18.65 -7.65 -6.92
CA GLY A 291 -17.74 -6.87 -7.75
C GLY A 291 -17.36 -5.54 -7.12
N LEU A 292 -16.27 -4.97 -7.62
CA LEU A 292 -15.71 -3.69 -7.20
C LEU A 292 -15.32 -2.89 -8.44
N ALA A 293 -15.64 -1.62 -8.44
CA ALA A 293 -15.09 -0.65 -9.37
C ALA A 293 -14.57 0.59 -8.63
N ILE A 294 -13.46 1.14 -9.11
CA ILE A 294 -12.93 2.44 -8.68
C ILE A 294 -12.87 3.31 -9.91
N THR A 295 -13.63 4.41 -9.91
CA THR A 295 -13.72 5.34 -11.03
C THR A 295 -13.57 6.76 -10.50
N ASP A 296 -12.59 7.50 -10.99
CA ASP A 296 -12.28 8.86 -10.53
C ASP A 296 -12.19 9.00 -9.01
N GLY A 297 -11.61 7.95 -8.35
CA GLY A 297 -11.46 7.89 -6.91
C GLY A 297 -12.70 7.46 -6.13
N ASN A 298 -13.85 7.30 -6.79
CA ASN A 298 -15.04 6.73 -6.19
C ASN A 298 -14.96 5.21 -6.25
N MET A 299 -15.12 4.55 -5.11
CA MET A 299 -15.24 3.10 -5.04
C MET A 299 -16.72 2.73 -4.99
N THR A 300 -17.14 1.84 -5.86
CA THR A 300 -18.46 1.19 -5.81
C THR A 300 -18.27 -0.31 -5.70
N ALA A 301 -19.06 -0.95 -4.88
CA ALA A 301 -19.04 -2.40 -4.72
C ALA A 301 -20.46 -2.93 -4.53
N GLU A 302 -20.72 -4.09 -5.10
CA GLU A 302 -21.97 -4.83 -4.95
C GLU A 302 -21.63 -6.25 -4.53
N PHE A 303 -22.27 -6.75 -3.45
CA PHE A 303 -22.04 -8.07 -2.93
C PHE A 303 -23.37 -8.78 -2.63
N ASP A 304 -23.49 -9.99 -3.12
CA ASP A 304 -24.49 -10.96 -2.71
C ASP A 304 -23.96 -11.77 -1.54
N ILE A 305 -24.55 -11.60 -0.37
CA ILE A 305 -24.10 -12.24 0.88
C ILE A 305 -25.02 -13.41 1.21
N THR A 306 -24.42 -14.55 1.50
CA THR A 306 -25.11 -15.79 1.86
C THR A 306 -24.63 -16.29 3.21
N MET A 307 -25.56 -16.63 4.12
CA MET A 307 -25.23 -17.28 5.39
C MET A 307 -25.04 -18.78 5.19
N ARG A 308 -23.97 -19.32 5.77
CA ARG A 308 -23.71 -20.77 5.70
C ARG A 308 -24.73 -21.55 6.50
N GLY A 309 -25.27 -22.59 5.90
CA GLY A 309 -26.26 -23.50 6.55
C GLY A 309 -27.69 -23.01 6.51
N THR A 310 -27.98 -21.91 5.83
CA THR A 310 -29.32 -21.41 5.61
C THR A 310 -29.78 -21.67 4.16
N SER A 311 -31.07 -21.44 3.88
CA SER A 311 -31.57 -21.43 2.50
C SER A 311 -30.86 -20.31 1.69
N PRO A 312 -30.46 -20.58 0.45
CA PRO A 312 -29.56 -19.73 -0.29
C PRO A 312 -30.23 -18.50 -0.94
N THR A 313 -31.02 -17.73 -0.20
CA THR A 313 -31.48 -16.46 -0.74
C THR A 313 -30.40 -15.42 -0.38
N PRO A 314 -29.63 -14.92 -1.34
CA PRO A 314 -28.61 -13.92 -1.09
C PRO A 314 -29.24 -12.58 -0.71
N THR A 315 -28.55 -11.83 0.11
CA THR A 315 -28.85 -10.41 0.38
C THR A 315 -27.85 -9.56 -0.38
N THR A 316 -28.33 -8.72 -1.27
CA THR A 316 -27.47 -7.82 -2.06
C THR A 316 -27.21 -6.54 -1.28
N ILE A 317 -25.94 -6.24 -1.07
CA ILE A 317 -25.46 -4.97 -0.47
C ILE A 317 -24.71 -4.20 -1.54
N GLU A 318 -25.17 -2.98 -1.78
CA GLU A 318 -24.41 -2.01 -2.58
C GLU A 318 -23.71 -1.03 -1.64
N LEU A 319 -22.43 -0.79 -1.88
CA LEU A 319 -21.60 0.14 -1.14
C LEU A 319 -20.98 1.14 -2.10
N SER A 320 -21.06 2.42 -1.79
CA SER A 320 -20.22 3.43 -2.43
C SER A 320 -19.38 4.17 -1.39
N VAL A 321 -18.10 4.40 -1.70
CA VAL A 321 -17.17 5.17 -0.89
C VAL A 321 -16.67 6.32 -1.74
N LEU A 322 -16.90 7.54 -1.27
CA LEU A 322 -16.47 8.76 -1.95
C LEU A 322 -15.02 9.11 -1.59
N PRO A 323 -14.34 9.99 -2.35
CA PRO A 323 -12.95 10.36 -2.08
C PRO A 323 -12.73 11.03 -0.72
N ASP A 324 -13.75 11.63 -0.13
CA ASP A 324 -13.71 12.22 1.23
C ASP A 324 -13.87 11.16 2.33
N GLY A 325 -14.01 9.88 1.98
CA GLY A 325 -14.22 8.77 2.89
C GLY A 325 -15.67 8.58 3.34
N SER A 326 -16.60 9.41 2.88
CA SER A 326 -18.02 9.21 3.15
C SER A 326 -18.53 7.94 2.44
N ARG A 327 -19.51 7.28 3.07
CA ARG A 327 -20.06 6.01 2.58
C ARG A 327 -21.57 6.11 2.44
N ASN A 328 -22.04 5.54 1.35
CA ASN A 328 -23.46 5.33 1.12
C ASN A 328 -23.71 3.82 0.96
N TYR A 329 -24.71 3.33 1.64
CA TYR A 329 -25.17 1.95 1.52
C TYR A 329 -26.55 1.97 0.89
N SER A 330 -26.74 1.16 -0.14
CA SER A 330 -28.06 0.78 -0.64
C SER A 330 -28.26 -0.69 -0.38
N LEU A 331 -29.39 -1.01 0.17
CA LEU A 331 -29.79 -2.37 0.47
C LEU A 331 -31.05 -2.59 -0.34
N SER A 332 -30.90 -3.19 -1.50
CA SER A 332 -32.05 -3.51 -2.32
C SER A 332 -32.88 -4.60 -1.65
N ASP A 333 -34.15 -4.29 -1.35
CA ASP A 333 -35.19 -5.23 -0.92
C ASP A 333 -34.88 -6.08 0.34
N ILE A 334 -34.21 -5.49 1.36
CA ILE A 334 -33.86 -6.18 2.60
C ILE A 334 -35.04 -6.87 3.25
N MET A 335 -36.19 -6.20 3.27
CA MET A 335 -37.37 -6.75 3.96
C MET A 335 -38.03 -7.87 3.21
N ASN A 336 -37.81 -7.98 1.90
CA ASN A 336 -38.37 -9.06 1.08
C ASN A 336 -37.41 -10.25 0.96
N ASN A 337 -36.11 -10.02 1.08
CA ASN A 337 -35.07 -11.04 0.88
C ASN A 337 -34.54 -11.64 2.18
N LEU A 338 -34.60 -10.89 3.30
CA LEU A 338 -34.24 -11.39 4.61
C LEU A 338 -35.44 -12.13 5.21
N ASP A 339 -35.46 -13.45 5.19
CA ASP A 339 -36.27 -14.22 6.10
C ASP A 339 -35.68 -14.07 7.51
N ILE A 340 -36.05 -12.97 8.18
CA ILE A 340 -35.58 -12.61 9.53
C ILE A 340 -35.86 -13.75 10.51
N GLY A 341 -36.94 -14.50 10.32
CA GLY A 341 -37.23 -15.66 11.13
C GLY A 341 -36.19 -16.77 10.99
N TYR A 342 -35.69 -16.95 9.79
CA TYR A 342 -34.70 -17.99 9.51
C TYR A 342 -33.31 -17.59 10.07
N MET A 343 -32.92 -16.32 9.96
CA MET A 343 -31.71 -15.82 10.57
C MET A 343 -31.73 -15.87 12.10
N ARG A 344 -32.84 -15.55 12.73
CA ARG A 344 -33.03 -15.72 14.19
C ARG A 344 -32.82 -17.17 14.61
N ALA A 345 -33.44 -18.13 13.94
CA ALA A 345 -33.29 -19.54 14.24
C ALA A 345 -31.85 -20.04 14.05
N PHE A 346 -31.11 -19.47 13.07
CA PHE A 346 -29.71 -19.80 12.86
C PHE A 346 -28.83 -19.30 14.00
N ILE A 347 -28.96 -18.01 14.42
CA ILE A 347 -28.21 -17.44 15.54
C ILE A 347 -28.47 -18.21 16.83
N GLU A 348 -29.73 -18.51 17.16
CA GLU A 348 -30.11 -19.28 18.37
C GLU A 348 -29.53 -20.70 18.39
N THR A 349 -29.32 -21.32 17.23
CA THR A 349 -28.73 -22.66 17.13
C THR A 349 -27.21 -22.68 17.15
N HIS A 350 -26.55 -21.62 16.74
CA HIS A 350 -25.07 -21.55 16.62
C HIS A 350 -24.37 -20.82 17.77
N ASP A 351 -25.09 -20.03 18.56
CA ASP A 351 -24.56 -19.44 19.82
C ASP A 351 -24.39 -20.44 20.98
N LYS A 352 -24.76 -21.71 20.74
CA LYS A 352 -24.61 -22.80 21.72
C LYS A 352 -23.36 -23.66 21.54
N PHE A 353 -22.45 -23.23 20.68
CA PHE A 353 -21.13 -23.82 20.45
C PHE A 353 -20.05 -22.74 20.59
#